data_6af8eea2f616d507062deadfa86a17d5
#
_entry.id   6af8eea2f616d507062deadfa86a17d5
#
_cell.length_a   1.000
_cell.length_b   1.000
_cell.length_c   1.000
_cell.angle_alpha   90.00
_cell.angle_beta   90.00
_cell.angle_gamma   90.00
#
_symmetry.space_group_name_H-M   'P 1'
#
loop_
_entity.id
_entity.type
_entity.pdbx_description
1 polymer ?
#
loop_
_entity_poly.entity_id
_entity_poly.type
_entity_poly.pdbx_seq_one_letter_code
_entity_poly.pdbx_strand_id
1 'polypeptide(L)'
;YKETIDNLHVLDYDYYFKVTDALLEESISKALLIFDEILKKGFDGHNFLVGLSEHLRELMVCKDPDTAVLLEVSETAKARYVEQSAKSPLSFLLSGLSICNQADLSYKASKNQRLHVELVLMKMAKLPHAISLAAVAEQEAKKKA
;
A
#
# COMPACT_ATOMS: atom_id res chain seq x y z
N TYR A 1 -23.66 -15.57 8.55
CA TYR A 1 -22.86 -16.68 8.00
C TYR A 1 -21.70 -16.17 7.15
N LYS A 2 -22.05 -15.34 6.18
CA LYS A 2 -21.07 -14.74 5.30
C LYS A 2 -20.08 -13.87 6.08
N GLU A 3 -20.59 -13.13 7.04
CA GLU A 3 -19.75 -12.27 7.90
C GLU A 3 -18.78 -13.08 8.74
N THR A 4 -19.19 -14.25 9.19
CA THR A 4 -18.33 -15.12 9.99
C THR A 4 -17.15 -15.62 9.17
N ILE A 5 -17.38 -15.97 7.91
CA ILE A 5 -16.33 -16.43 7.01
C ILE A 5 -15.34 -15.30 6.74
N ASP A 6 -15.85 -14.11 6.43
CA ASP A 6 -15.02 -12.95 6.12
C ASP A 6 -14.16 -12.54 7.32
N ASN A 7 -14.70 -12.65 8.52
CA ASN A 7 -13.97 -12.26 9.72
C ASN A 7 -12.87 -13.24 10.13
N LEU A 8 -12.95 -14.48 9.67
CA LEU A 8 -12.02 -15.52 10.09
C LEU A 8 -10.70 -15.53 9.33
N HIS A 9 -10.71 -15.23 8.04
CA HIS A 9 -9.54 -15.49 7.21
C HIS A 9 -9.12 -14.36 6.28
N VAL A 10 -10.01 -13.42 5.99
CA VAL A 10 -9.76 -12.41 4.98
C VAL A 10 -9.94 -11.02 5.56
N LEU A 11 -8.87 -10.23 5.54
CA LEU A 11 -8.97 -8.83 5.89
C LEU A 11 -9.70 -8.09 4.78
N ASP A 12 -10.69 -7.29 5.16
CA ASP A 12 -11.50 -6.54 4.20
C ASP A 12 -10.59 -5.64 3.35
N TYR A 13 -10.73 -5.75 2.03
CA TYR A 13 -9.93 -4.93 1.12
C TYR A 13 -10.13 -3.42 1.32
N ASP A 14 -11.24 -3.03 1.94
CA ASP A 14 -11.50 -1.63 2.26
C ASP A 14 -10.39 -1.02 3.13
N TYR A 15 -9.83 -1.81 4.04
CA TYR A 15 -8.70 -1.35 4.86
C TYR A 15 -7.49 -0.98 4.03
N TYR A 16 -7.22 -1.76 2.98
CA TYR A 16 -6.09 -1.48 2.10
C TYR A 16 -6.28 -0.20 1.31
N PHE A 17 -7.50 0.07 0.87
CA PHE A 17 -7.82 1.34 0.23
C PHE A 17 -7.59 2.51 1.18
N LYS A 18 -8.04 2.38 2.41
CA LYS A 18 -7.89 3.42 3.43
C LYS A 18 -6.43 3.67 3.77
N VAL A 19 -5.65 2.60 3.96
CA VAL A 19 -4.22 2.71 4.25
C VAL A 19 -3.50 3.40 3.11
N THR A 20 -3.77 2.97 1.88
CA THR A 20 -3.11 3.54 0.71
C THR A 20 -3.44 5.02 0.56
N ASP A 21 -4.70 5.41 0.77
CA ASP A 21 -5.07 6.82 0.74
C ASP A 21 -4.30 7.62 1.80
N ALA A 22 -4.18 7.07 3.02
CA ALA A 22 -3.43 7.73 4.08
C ALA A 22 -1.96 7.91 3.70
N LEU A 23 -1.37 6.89 3.06
CA LEU A 23 0.03 6.96 2.61
C LEU A 23 0.20 8.00 1.51
N LEU A 24 -0.74 8.07 0.58
CA LEU A 24 -0.70 9.07 -0.49
C LEU A 24 -0.86 10.49 0.04
N GLU A 25 -1.61 10.65 1.12
CA GLU A 25 -1.81 11.93 1.81
C GLU A 25 -0.63 12.27 2.73
N GLU A 26 0.36 11.39 2.83
CA GLU A 26 1.52 11.54 3.72
C GLU A 26 1.13 11.57 5.20
N SER A 27 0.02 10.93 5.55
CA SER A 27 -0.47 10.89 6.92
C SER A 27 0.00 9.63 7.63
N ILE A 28 1.12 9.73 8.34
CA ILE A 28 1.64 8.64 9.16
C ILE A 28 0.62 8.29 10.24
N SER A 29 0.03 9.29 10.88
CA SER A 29 -0.94 9.09 11.94
C SER A 29 -2.13 8.24 11.51
N LYS A 30 -2.72 8.57 10.36
CA LYS A 30 -3.87 7.80 9.85
C LYS A 30 -3.48 6.37 9.53
N ALA A 31 -2.32 6.18 8.89
CA ALA A 31 -1.85 4.85 8.52
C ALA A 31 -1.65 3.98 9.76
N LEU A 32 -1.00 4.53 10.80
CA LEU A 32 -0.76 3.79 12.04
C LEU A 32 -2.05 3.47 12.78
N LEU A 33 -3.01 4.38 12.79
CA LEU A 33 -4.30 4.15 13.44
C LEU A 33 -5.09 3.05 12.75
N ILE A 34 -5.04 3.01 11.42
CA ILE A 34 -5.71 1.96 10.65
C ILE A 34 -5.05 0.61 10.94
N PHE A 35 -3.72 0.58 10.98
CA PHE A 35 -2.99 -0.64 11.30
C PHE A 35 -3.32 -1.13 12.70
N ASP A 36 -3.40 -0.22 13.69
CA ASP A 36 -3.78 -0.58 15.05
C ASP A 36 -5.16 -1.22 15.09
N GLU A 37 -6.11 -0.67 14.34
CA GLU A 37 -7.46 -1.21 14.24
C GLU A 37 -7.44 -2.64 13.67
N ILE A 38 -6.62 -2.87 12.65
CA ILE A 38 -6.46 -4.19 12.03
C ILE A 38 -5.94 -5.19 13.05
N LEU A 39 -4.93 -4.81 13.83
CA LEU A 39 -4.36 -5.67 14.86
C LEU A 39 -5.39 -5.98 15.95
N LYS A 40 -6.19 -5.00 16.34
CA LYS A 40 -7.23 -5.20 17.35
C LYS A 40 -8.32 -6.17 16.90
N LYS A 41 -8.50 -6.31 15.61
CA LYS A 41 -9.46 -7.27 15.06
C LYS A 41 -8.90 -8.69 14.97
N GLY A 42 -7.65 -8.89 15.36
CA GLY A 42 -7.03 -10.20 15.43
C GLY A 42 -6.20 -10.58 14.22
N PHE A 43 -6.01 -9.68 13.26
CA PHE A 43 -5.16 -9.94 12.11
C PHE A 43 -3.71 -9.66 12.49
N ASP A 44 -2.78 -10.40 11.89
CA ASP A 44 -1.36 -10.20 12.19
C ASP A 44 -0.69 -9.28 11.15
N GLY A 45 0.49 -8.78 11.54
CA GLY A 45 1.21 -7.85 10.69
C GLY A 45 1.73 -8.46 9.39
N HIS A 46 2.06 -9.75 9.41
CA HIS A 46 2.54 -10.43 8.21
C HIS A 46 1.45 -10.52 7.15
N ASN A 47 0.26 -10.94 7.54
CA ASN A 47 -0.87 -11.00 6.62
C ASN A 47 -1.22 -9.63 6.07
N PHE A 48 -1.09 -8.60 6.90
CA PHE A 48 -1.31 -7.24 6.46
C PHE A 48 -0.29 -6.83 5.38
N LEU A 49 1.00 -7.14 5.60
CA LEU A 49 2.05 -6.84 4.61
C LEU A 49 1.80 -7.52 3.28
N VAL A 50 1.45 -8.81 3.32
CA VAL A 50 1.17 -9.57 2.11
C VAL A 50 -0.01 -8.96 1.36
N GLY A 51 -1.08 -8.64 2.08
CA GLY A 51 -2.26 -8.03 1.49
C GLY A 51 -2.00 -6.65 0.92
N LEU A 52 -1.17 -5.86 1.60
CA LEU A 52 -0.80 -4.53 1.11
C LEU A 52 0.00 -4.64 -0.19
N SER A 53 0.94 -5.60 -0.26
CA SER A 53 1.70 -5.86 -1.48
C SER A 53 0.77 -6.21 -2.64
N GLU A 54 -0.19 -7.08 -2.40
CA GLU A 54 -1.16 -7.46 -3.41
C GLU A 54 -2.00 -6.27 -3.86
N HIS A 55 -2.40 -5.42 -2.92
CA HIS A 55 -3.18 -4.22 -3.21
C HIS A 55 -2.39 -3.28 -4.13
N LEU A 56 -1.12 -3.04 -3.82
CA LEU A 56 -0.27 -2.19 -4.64
C LEU A 56 -0.09 -2.77 -6.05
N ARG A 57 0.07 -4.10 -6.13
CA ARG A 57 0.16 -4.78 -7.42
C ARG A 57 -1.12 -4.59 -8.23
N GLU A 58 -2.28 -4.73 -7.58
CA GLU A 58 -3.55 -4.54 -8.26
C GLU A 58 -3.68 -3.11 -8.81
N LEU A 59 -3.20 -2.12 -8.05
CA LEU A 59 -3.20 -0.74 -8.52
C LEU A 59 -2.31 -0.57 -9.75
N MET A 60 -1.15 -1.25 -9.77
CA MET A 60 -0.26 -1.21 -10.93
C MET A 60 -0.90 -1.83 -12.16
N VAL A 61 -1.58 -2.96 -11.97
CA VAL A 61 -2.27 -3.66 -13.06
C VAL A 61 -3.34 -2.76 -13.67
N CYS A 62 -3.98 -1.94 -12.86
CA CYS A 62 -5.01 -1.02 -13.34
C CYS A 62 -4.48 0.19 -14.10
N LYS A 63 -3.17 0.40 -14.12
CA LYS A 63 -2.57 1.54 -14.84
C LYS A 63 -2.72 1.41 -16.35
N ASP A 64 -2.77 0.18 -16.85
CA ASP A 64 -2.88 -0.10 -18.28
C ASP A 64 -4.20 -0.85 -18.53
N PRO A 65 -5.06 -0.36 -19.45
CA PRO A 65 -6.30 -1.07 -19.76
C PRO A 65 -6.09 -2.52 -20.18
N ASP A 66 -4.97 -2.81 -20.85
CA ASP A 66 -4.67 -4.17 -21.29
C ASP A 66 -4.41 -5.12 -20.13
N THR A 67 -3.76 -4.64 -19.07
CA THR A 67 -3.50 -5.47 -17.89
C THR A 67 -4.63 -5.40 -16.86
N ALA A 68 -5.49 -4.39 -16.95
CA ALA A 68 -6.62 -4.26 -16.03
C ALA A 68 -7.58 -5.45 -16.15
N VAL A 69 -7.59 -6.15 -17.29
CA VAL A 69 -8.42 -7.34 -17.47
C VAL A 69 -7.94 -8.50 -16.60
N LEU A 70 -6.72 -8.44 -16.08
CA LEU A 70 -6.18 -9.47 -15.18
C LEU A 70 -6.76 -9.38 -13.77
N LEU A 71 -7.45 -8.29 -13.47
CA LEU A 71 -8.02 -8.05 -12.14
C LEU A 71 -9.30 -8.87 -11.98
N GLU A 72 -9.24 -9.87 -11.10
CA GLU A 72 -10.37 -10.76 -10.84
C GLU A 72 -11.16 -10.31 -9.62
N VAL A 73 -11.92 -9.23 -9.77
CA VAL A 73 -12.75 -8.67 -8.70
C VAL A 73 -14.09 -8.23 -9.26
N SER A 74 -15.02 -7.90 -8.36
CA SER A 74 -16.33 -7.39 -8.78
C SER A 74 -16.18 -6.05 -9.51
N GLU A 75 -17.18 -5.69 -10.30
CA GLU A 75 -17.17 -4.41 -11.02
C GLU A 75 -17.07 -3.22 -10.05
N THR A 76 -17.72 -3.31 -8.90
CA THR A 76 -17.66 -2.25 -7.88
C THR A 76 -16.24 -2.09 -7.34
N ALA A 77 -15.60 -3.21 -7.02
CA ALA A 77 -14.21 -3.19 -6.53
C ALA A 77 -13.25 -2.69 -7.62
N LYS A 78 -13.47 -3.13 -8.84
CA LYS A 78 -12.64 -2.71 -9.97
C LYS A 78 -12.65 -1.20 -10.14
N ALA A 79 -13.82 -0.58 -10.02
CA ALA A 79 -13.95 0.88 -10.12
C ALA A 79 -13.11 1.57 -9.04
N ARG A 80 -13.10 1.03 -7.82
CA ARG A 80 -12.29 1.58 -6.73
C ARG A 80 -10.80 1.45 -7.00
N TYR A 81 -10.37 0.31 -7.52
CA TYR A 81 -8.96 0.11 -7.87
C TYR A 81 -8.52 1.07 -8.97
N VAL A 82 -9.33 1.23 -9.99
CA VAL A 82 -9.02 2.16 -11.10
C VAL A 82 -8.91 3.59 -10.57
N GLU A 83 -9.84 4.01 -9.73
CA GLU A 83 -9.83 5.35 -9.16
C GLU A 83 -8.57 5.59 -8.32
N GLN A 84 -8.24 4.68 -7.41
CA GLN A 84 -7.05 4.84 -6.57
C GLN A 84 -5.77 4.72 -7.38
N SER A 85 -5.76 3.86 -8.41
CA SER A 85 -4.62 3.74 -9.31
C SER A 85 -4.30 5.07 -9.99
N ALA A 86 -5.33 5.80 -10.41
CA ALA A 86 -5.15 7.10 -11.04
C ALA A 86 -4.48 8.11 -10.11
N LYS A 87 -4.70 7.98 -8.81
CA LYS A 87 -4.10 8.86 -7.79
C LYS A 87 -2.70 8.43 -7.38
N SER A 88 -2.29 7.22 -7.75
CA SER A 88 -1.04 6.61 -7.27
C SER A 88 0.03 6.68 -8.36
N PRO A 89 1.10 7.46 -8.17
CA PRO A 89 2.20 7.47 -9.13
C PRO A 89 2.84 6.09 -9.24
N LEU A 90 3.28 5.72 -10.43
CA LEU A 90 3.94 4.43 -10.66
C LEU A 90 5.16 4.27 -9.76
N SER A 91 5.94 5.33 -9.60
CA SER A 91 7.11 5.31 -8.72
C SER A 91 6.75 5.00 -7.27
N PHE A 92 5.61 5.53 -6.79
CA PHE A 92 5.12 5.22 -5.45
C PHE A 92 4.78 3.73 -5.33
N LEU A 93 4.09 3.18 -6.32
CA LEU A 93 3.69 1.78 -6.31
C LEU A 93 4.89 0.84 -6.35
N LEU A 94 5.85 1.13 -7.23
CA LEU A 94 7.07 0.31 -7.34
C LEU A 94 7.92 0.37 -6.08
N SER A 95 8.14 1.56 -5.54
CA SER A 95 8.91 1.73 -4.31
C SER A 95 8.21 1.09 -3.13
N GLY A 96 6.88 1.25 -3.06
CA GLY A 96 6.08 0.63 -2.01
C GLY A 96 6.15 -0.89 -2.06
N LEU A 97 6.06 -1.47 -3.26
CA LEU A 97 6.18 -2.91 -3.43
C LEU A 97 7.55 -3.41 -2.99
N SER A 98 8.61 -2.67 -3.33
CA SER A 98 9.97 -3.02 -2.92
C SER A 98 10.11 -2.99 -1.40
N ILE A 99 9.58 -1.95 -0.75
CA ILE A 99 9.63 -1.82 0.70
C ILE A 99 8.87 -2.98 1.37
N CYS A 100 7.67 -3.30 0.87
CA CYS A 100 6.87 -4.39 1.40
C CYS A 100 7.57 -5.74 1.22
N ASN A 101 8.17 -5.96 0.06
CA ASN A 101 8.87 -7.22 -0.22
C ASN A 101 10.06 -7.42 0.71
N GLN A 102 10.86 -6.39 0.92
CA GLN A 102 11.99 -6.48 1.83
C GLN A 102 11.54 -6.69 3.27
N ALA A 103 10.47 -6.03 3.67
CA ALA A 103 9.92 -6.21 5.01
C ALA A 103 9.39 -7.63 5.21
N ASP A 104 8.76 -8.18 4.19
CA ASP A 104 8.24 -9.54 4.25
C ASP A 104 9.38 -10.56 4.42
N LEU A 105 10.48 -10.37 3.68
CA LEU A 105 11.64 -11.26 3.78
C LEU A 105 12.28 -11.22 5.16
N SER A 106 12.29 -10.07 5.82
CA SER A 106 12.93 -9.91 7.13
C SER A 106 11.95 -9.97 8.30
N TYR A 107 10.68 -10.21 8.05
CA TYR A 107 9.65 -10.16 9.08
C TYR A 107 9.91 -11.13 10.25
N LYS A 108 10.23 -12.37 9.91
CA LYS A 108 10.45 -13.41 10.93
C LYS A 108 11.66 -13.14 11.81
N ALA A 109 12.68 -12.50 11.24
CA ALA A 109 13.90 -12.18 11.96
C ALA A 109 13.75 -10.95 12.88
N SER A 110 12.70 -10.17 12.69
CA SER A 110 12.48 -8.96 13.46
C SER A 110 12.04 -9.31 14.90
N LYS A 111 12.67 -8.67 15.87
CA LYS A 111 12.33 -8.86 17.29
C LYS A 111 11.06 -8.13 17.67
N ASN A 112 10.76 -7.03 16.99
CA ASN A 112 9.55 -6.27 17.20
C ASN A 112 8.79 -6.19 15.89
N GLN A 113 7.93 -7.17 15.65
CA GLN A 113 7.22 -7.30 14.39
C GLN A 113 6.23 -6.16 14.15
N ARG A 114 5.62 -5.66 15.20
CA ARG A 114 4.71 -4.51 15.07
C ARG A 114 5.47 -3.28 14.58
N LEU A 115 6.59 -2.97 15.21
CA LEU A 115 7.43 -1.84 14.80
C LEU A 115 7.94 -2.02 13.38
N HIS A 116 8.25 -3.26 13.01
CA HIS A 116 8.73 -3.58 11.67
C HIS A 116 7.73 -3.15 10.60
N VAL A 117 6.44 -3.46 10.81
CA VAL A 117 5.37 -3.05 9.90
C VAL A 117 5.11 -1.55 9.98
N GLU A 118 5.17 -0.99 11.19
CA GLU A 118 4.98 0.46 11.36
C GLU A 118 6.05 1.25 10.58
N LEU A 119 7.28 0.76 10.57
CA LEU A 119 8.36 1.38 9.79
C LEU A 119 8.07 1.34 8.28
N VAL A 120 7.49 0.24 7.80
CA VAL A 120 7.05 0.15 6.41
C VAL A 120 6.07 1.27 6.09
N LEU A 121 5.07 1.45 6.95
CA LEU A 121 4.06 2.48 6.75
C LEU A 121 4.66 3.88 6.80
N MET A 122 5.57 4.13 7.73
CA MET A 122 6.26 5.41 7.84
C MET A 122 7.08 5.73 6.58
N LYS A 123 7.82 4.75 6.08
CA LYS A 123 8.63 4.91 4.87
C LYS A 123 7.73 5.19 3.67
N MET A 124 6.65 4.46 3.53
CA MET A 124 5.73 4.64 2.41
C MET A 124 5.02 6.00 2.46
N ALA A 125 4.68 6.46 3.66
CA ALA A 125 4.02 7.76 3.82
C ALA A 125 4.95 8.91 3.40
N LYS A 126 6.25 8.69 3.42
CA LYS A 126 7.23 9.69 3.00
C LYS A 126 7.57 9.63 1.51
N LEU A 127 7.17 8.55 0.82
CA LEU A 127 7.47 8.39 -0.60
C LEU A 127 6.95 9.53 -1.48
N PRO A 128 5.71 10.00 -1.34
CA PRO A 128 5.23 11.08 -2.20
C PRO A 128 6.11 12.33 -2.12
N HIS A 129 6.55 12.68 -0.92
CA HIS A 129 7.42 13.83 -0.71
C HIS A 129 8.81 13.59 -1.33
N ALA A 130 9.39 12.41 -1.10
CA ALA A 130 10.70 12.06 -1.63
C ALA A 130 10.71 12.06 -3.16
N ILE A 131 9.63 11.54 -3.75
CA ILE A 131 9.47 11.50 -5.21
C ILE A 131 9.37 12.93 -5.76
N SER A 132 8.61 13.79 -5.09
CA SER A 132 8.46 15.19 -5.47
C SER A 132 9.79 15.94 -5.41
N LEU A 133 10.59 15.73 -4.36
CA LEU A 133 11.91 16.35 -4.24
C LEU A 133 12.85 15.88 -5.33
N ALA A 134 12.82 14.59 -5.66
CA ALA A 134 13.66 14.05 -6.73
C ALA A 134 13.30 14.68 -8.08
N ALA A 135 12.01 14.87 -8.35
CA ALA A 135 11.54 15.49 -9.58
C ALA A 135 12.00 16.93 -9.68
N VAL A 136 11.93 17.69 -8.58
CA VAL A 136 12.40 19.08 -8.54
C VAL A 136 13.91 19.15 -8.78
N ALA A 137 14.68 18.26 -8.15
CA ALA A 137 16.13 18.21 -8.33
C ALA A 137 16.51 17.91 -9.78
N GLU A 138 15.79 17.02 -10.44
CA GLU A 138 16.00 16.71 -11.85
C GLU A 138 15.76 17.93 -12.73
N GLN A 139 14.68 18.65 -12.49
CA GLN A 139 14.36 19.86 -13.26
C GLN A 139 15.42 20.93 -13.08
N GLU A 140 15.91 21.12 -11.87
CA GLU A 140 16.98 22.09 -11.60
C GLU A 140 18.28 21.70 -12.29
N ALA A 141 18.62 20.42 -12.28
CA ALA A 141 19.80 19.91 -12.97
C ALA A 141 19.72 20.17 -14.47
N LYS A 142 18.53 19.96 -15.07
CA LYS A 142 18.30 20.22 -16.49
C LYS A 142 18.42 21.70 -16.84
N LYS A 143 17.97 22.57 -15.94
CA LYS A 143 18.08 24.01 -16.16
C LYS A 143 19.53 24.50 -16.15
N LYS A 144 20.38 23.82 -15.36
CA LYS A 144 21.80 24.20 -15.27
C LYS A 144 22.64 23.64 -16.40
N ALA A 145 22.12 22.61 -17.05
CA ALA A 145 22.78 22.05 -18.23
C ALA A 145 22.42 22.84 -19.46
#